data_46869b203dc21ba7fd5b17b06ed4965b
#
_entry.id   46869b203dc21ba7fd5b17b06ed4965b
#
_cell.length_a   1.000
_cell.length_b   1.000
_cell.length_c   1.000
_cell.angle_alpha   90.00
_cell.angle_beta   90.00
_cell.angle_gamma   90.00
#
_symmetry.space_group_name_H-M   'P 1'
#
loop_
_entity.id
_entity.type
_entity.pdbx_description
1 polymer ?
#
loop_
_entity_poly.entity_id
_entity_poly.type
_entity_poly.pdbx_seq_one_letter_code
_entity_poly.pdbx_strand_id
1 'polypeptide(L)'
;MIVYKQSKYVVSQKIENGAILCSNFLSGKHIILSEQVFKLFNGGAEQLDFLMHSNPKVFNRLMEGLFIIDTNIDEFSIIKDNMVKNIKDNSLYHIIINPTLDCNLSCWYCYENKVPHSKMSKEIEDGICKHIAEQYNSNPFNVLKLSFFGGEPLLYPEIIIKIVSFAKEFCVRKSLGLIFDFTTNGTLLSMEVLNTIKDYPCFFQITLDGNRMKHNKIKYSKDIPDTFSATINNIYLIQKTTPKSITSVRINFDSSTLLYFDEILSELDMLDRLRTKIILKKVWQINSSAISKKKIFEIINQTLDKEFSLDYYSQGGIC
;
A
#
# COMPACT_ATOMS: atom_id res chain seq x y z
N MET A 1 27.41 -9.83 -33.32
CA MET A 1 27.96 -9.64 -31.95
C MET A 1 26.90 -8.93 -31.15
N ILE A 2 26.50 -9.48 -29.98
CA ILE A 2 25.52 -8.82 -29.10
C ILE A 2 26.23 -7.67 -28.43
N VAL A 3 25.66 -6.47 -28.52
CA VAL A 3 26.16 -5.27 -27.86
C VAL A 3 25.24 -4.96 -26.68
N TYR A 4 25.85 -4.68 -25.53
CA TYR A 4 25.13 -4.44 -24.29
C TYR A 4 25.12 -2.97 -23.92
N LYS A 5 24.06 -2.53 -23.22
CA LYS A 5 23.93 -1.19 -22.65
C LYS A 5 23.37 -1.27 -21.23
N GLN A 6 23.62 -0.25 -20.46
CA GLN A 6 22.92 -0.05 -19.18
C GLN A 6 21.45 0.28 -19.46
N SER A 7 20.55 -0.30 -18.67
CA SER A 7 19.14 0.07 -18.72
C SER A 7 18.93 1.52 -18.29
N LYS A 8 18.08 2.25 -19.03
CA LYS A 8 17.72 3.64 -18.71
C LYS A 8 16.89 3.78 -17.43
N TYR A 9 16.37 2.67 -16.88
CA TYR A 9 15.59 2.63 -15.64
C TYR A 9 16.45 2.36 -14.41
N VAL A 10 17.78 2.39 -14.53
CA VAL A 10 18.69 2.24 -13.39
C VAL A 10 18.96 3.60 -12.77
N VAL A 11 18.76 3.67 -11.45
CA VAL A 11 19.20 4.78 -10.61
C VAL A 11 20.27 4.26 -9.65
N SER A 12 21.31 5.04 -9.42
CA SER A 12 22.41 4.66 -8.53
C SER A 12 22.68 5.73 -7.48
N GLN A 13 23.08 5.29 -6.29
CA GLN A 13 23.43 6.14 -5.16
C GLN A 13 24.64 5.57 -4.43
N LYS A 14 25.64 6.41 -4.13
CA LYS A 14 26.77 6.03 -3.26
C LYS A 14 26.29 5.92 -1.82
N ILE A 15 26.67 4.81 -1.15
CA ILE A 15 26.34 4.53 0.25
C ILE A 15 27.57 4.73 1.13
N GLU A 16 27.37 4.73 2.48
CA GLU A 16 28.37 5.17 3.46
C GLU A 16 29.72 4.42 3.40
N ASN A 17 29.73 3.14 3.03
CA ASN A 17 30.95 2.33 2.88
C ASN A 17 31.66 2.52 1.53
N GLY A 18 31.27 3.49 0.72
CA GLY A 18 31.81 3.76 -0.59
C GLY A 18 31.31 2.87 -1.72
N ALA A 19 30.49 1.86 -1.42
CA ALA A 19 29.81 1.06 -2.44
C ALA A 19 28.66 1.84 -3.10
N ILE A 20 28.14 1.35 -4.21
CA ILE A 20 27.06 1.97 -4.95
C ILE A 20 25.85 1.04 -4.96
N LEU A 21 24.74 1.52 -4.41
CA LEU A 21 23.43 0.90 -4.55
C LEU A 21 22.86 1.27 -5.92
N CYS A 22 22.56 0.27 -6.73
CA CYS A 22 21.86 0.41 -7.99
C CYS A 22 20.46 -0.20 -7.89
N SER A 23 19.44 0.54 -8.33
CA SER A 23 18.05 0.10 -8.34
C SER A 23 17.51 0.19 -9.76
N ASN A 24 16.96 -0.90 -10.28
CA ASN A 24 16.29 -0.90 -11.57
C ASN A 24 14.78 -0.87 -11.40
N PHE A 25 14.14 0.21 -11.80
CA PHE A 25 12.68 0.40 -11.68
C PHE A 25 11.86 -0.43 -12.67
N LEU A 26 12.48 -0.96 -13.73
CA LEU A 26 11.80 -1.86 -14.68
C LEU A 26 11.61 -3.26 -14.09
N SER A 27 12.63 -3.77 -13.37
CA SER A 27 12.61 -5.11 -12.78
C SER A 27 12.27 -5.11 -11.28
N GLY A 28 12.28 -3.95 -10.61
CA GLY A 28 12.12 -3.83 -9.17
C GLY A 28 13.30 -4.39 -8.36
N LYS A 29 14.43 -4.72 -9.02
CA LYS A 29 15.58 -5.34 -8.36
C LYS A 29 16.60 -4.30 -7.90
N HIS A 30 17.36 -4.67 -6.86
CA HIS A 30 18.43 -3.86 -6.30
C HIS A 30 19.73 -4.67 -6.25
N ILE A 31 20.86 -4.02 -6.43
CA ILE A 31 22.20 -4.61 -6.32
C ILE A 31 23.17 -3.59 -5.74
N ILE A 32 24.09 -4.08 -4.91
CA ILE A 32 25.20 -3.25 -4.40
C ILE A 32 26.46 -3.62 -5.15
N LEU A 33 27.12 -2.63 -5.72
CA LEU A 33 28.36 -2.78 -6.49
C LEU A 33 29.52 -2.07 -5.78
N SER A 34 30.72 -2.64 -5.87
CA SER A 34 31.92 -1.89 -5.54
C SER A 34 32.12 -0.75 -6.54
N GLU A 35 32.86 0.29 -6.14
CA GLU A 35 33.15 1.43 -7.01
C GLU A 35 33.84 1.00 -8.31
N GLN A 36 34.71 0.00 -8.26
CA GLN A 36 35.42 -0.54 -9.42
C GLN A 36 34.44 -1.20 -10.41
N VAL A 37 33.55 -2.08 -9.92
CA VAL A 37 32.54 -2.74 -10.76
C VAL A 37 31.55 -1.72 -11.31
N PHE A 38 31.15 -0.74 -10.50
CA PHE A 38 30.24 0.31 -10.96
C PHE A 38 30.84 1.15 -12.09
N LYS A 39 32.13 1.47 -12.06
CA LYS A 39 32.81 2.16 -13.18
C LYS A 39 32.73 1.38 -14.48
N LEU A 40 32.92 0.06 -14.42
CA LEU A 40 32.75 -0.80 -15.60
C LEU A 40 31.30 -0.86 -16.06
N PHE A 41 30.39 -1.03 -15.13
CA PHE A 41 28.94 -1.08 -15.39
C PHE A 41 28.41 0.21 -16.04
N ASN A 42 28.91 1.38 -15.65
CA ASN A 42 28.48 2.70 -16.13
C ASN A 42 29.34 3.25 -17.28
N GLY A 43 30.34 2.50 -17.72
CA GLY A 43 31.35 3.00 -18.66
C GLY A 43 31.06 2.82 -20.15
N GLY A 44 29.89 2.22 -20.49
CA GLY A 44 29.49 1.99 -21.88
C GLY A 44 29.85 0.59 -22.41
N ALA A 45 29.67 0.39 -23.72
CA ALA A 45 29.70 -0.96 -24.33
C ALA A 45 31.05 -1.68 -24.15
N GLU A 46 32.17 -0.99 -24.32
CA GLU A 46 33.51 -1.58 -24.16
C GLU A 46 33.78 -2.04 -22.74
N GLN A 47 33.38 -1.24 -21.74
CA GLN A 47 33.53 -1.57 -20.32
C GLN A 47 32.59 -2.70 -19.90
N LEU A 48 31.41 -2.77 -20.48
CA LEU A 48 30.47 -3.88 -20.25
C LEU A 48 31.02 -5.18 -20.88
N ASP A 49 31.61 -5.11 -22.05
CA ASP A 49 32.30 -6.26 -22.68
C ASP A 49 33.47 -6.73 -21.81
N PHE A 50 34.31 -5.80 -21.33
CA PHE A 50 35.37 -6.12 -20.38
C PHE A 50 34.82 -6.75 -19.09
N LEU A 51 33.72 -6.24 -18.51
CA LEU A 51 33.08 -6.80 -17.32
C LEU A 51 32.58 -8.22 -17.59
N MET A 52 32.01 -8.48 -18.76
CA MET A 52 31.52 -9.79 -19.16
C MET A 52 32.62 -10.85 -19.11
N HIS A 53 33.83 -10.49 -19.59
CA HIS A 53 34.98 -11.40 -19.64
C HIS A 53 35.73 -11.50 -18.32
N SER A 54 35.88 -10.37 -17.59
CA SER A 54 36.64 -10.33 -16.35
C SER A 54 35.85 -10.81 -15.12
N ASN A 55 34.51 -10.61 -15.10
CA ASN A 55 33.67 -11.06 -14.00
C ASN A 55 32.27 -11.52 -14.49
N PRO A 56 32.22 -12.67 -15.16
CA PRO A 56 30.99 -13.17 -15.78
C PRO A 56 29.86 -13.41 -14.76
N LYS A 57 30.18 -13.73 -13.50
CA LYS A 57 29.16 -13.92 -12.45
C LYS A 57 28.42 -12.62 -12.14
N VAL A 58 29.14 -11.51 -12.02
CA VAL A 58 28.53 -10.19 -11.79
C VAL A 58 27.78 -9.75 -13.02
N PHE A 59 28.37 -9.92 -14.22
CA PHE A 59 27.70 -9.57 -15.47
C PHE A 59 26.36 -10.30 -15.63
N ASN A 60 26.32 -11.60 -15.40
CA ASN A 60 25.09 -12.39 -15.47
C ASN A 60 24.03 -11.92 -14.47
N ARG A 61 24.42 -11.61 -13.23
CA ARG A 61 23.49 -11.05 -12.23
C ARG A 61 22.90 -9.69 -12.67
N LEU A 62 23.73 -8.86 -13.29
CA LEU A 62 23.26 -7.57 -13.84
C LEU A 62 22.28 -7.78 -15.00
N MET A 63 22.54 -8.77 -15.85
CA MET A 63 21.60 -9.18 -16.92
C MET A 63 20.27 -9.71 -16.35
N GLU A 64 20.34 -10.65 -15.41
CA GLU A 64 19.15 -11.21 -14.73
C GLU A 64 18.31 -10.16 -14.01
N GLY A 65 18.95 -9.10 -13.55
CA GLY A 65 18.32 -7.95 -12.92
C GLY A 65 17.84 -6.88 -13.89
N LEU A 66 18.05 -7.05 -15.20
CA LEU A 66 17.81 -6.06 -16.24
C LEU A 66 18.61 -4.76 -16.04
N PHE A 67 19.69 -4.77 -15.22
CA PHE A 67 20.59 -3.62 -15.11
C PHE A 67 21.38 -3.40 -16.40
N ILE A 68 21.76 -4.50 -17.05
CA ILE A 68 22.36 -4.55 -18.38
C ILE A 68 21.37 -5.25 -19.31
N ILE A 69 21.21 -4.72 -20.51
CA ILE A 69 20.34 -5.27 -21.56
C ILE A 69 21.05 -5.26 -22.91
N ASP A 70 20.57 -6.09 -23.84
CA ASP A 70 20.94 -6.00 -25.25
C ASP A 70 20.49 -4.63 -25.81
N THR A 71 21.34 -3.99 -26.62
CA THR A 71 21.02 -2.71 -27.26
C THR A 71 19.80 -2.76 -28.17
N ASN A 72 19.46 -3.93 -28.69
CA ASN A 72 18.27 -4.15 -29.53
C ASN A 72 16.97 -4.25 -28.75
N ILE A 73 17.04 -4.36 -27.41
CA ILE A 73 15.84 -4.41 -26.57
C ILE A 73 15.26 -3.01 -26.43
N ASP A 74 14.01 -2.86 -26.84
CA ASP A 74 13.20 -1.71 -26.49
C ASP A 74 12.58 -1.91 -25.09
N GLU A 75 13.12 -1.19 -24.11
CA GLU A 75 12.66 -1.27 -22.72
C GLU A 75 11.20 -0.78 -22.56
N PHE A 76 10.75 0.11 -23.45
CA PHE A 76 9.36 0.56 -23.42
C PHE A 76 8.40 -0.55 -23.84
N SER A 77 8.80 -1.40 -24.78
CA SER A 77 7.99 -2.56 -25.17
C SER A 77 7.80 -3.54 -24.00
N ILE A 78 8.83 -3.76 -23.16
CA ILE A 78 8.72 -4.59 -21.95
C ILE A 78 7.66 -4.03 -21.01
N ILE A 79 7.65 -2.72 -20.76
CA ILE A 79 6.64 -2.06 -19.93
C ILE A 79 5.26 -2.25 -20.53
N LYS A 80 5.12 -1.98 -21.83
CA LYS A 80 3.86 -2.12 -22.56
C LYS A 80 3.32 -3.55 -22.49
N ASP A 81 4.17 -4.54 -22.71
CA ASP A 81 3.79 -5.95 -22.68
C ASP A 81 3.36 -6.38 -21.28
N ASN A 82 4.07 -5.93 -20.23
CA ASN A 82 3.69 -6.16 -18.84
C ASN A 82 2.35 -5.47 -18.51
N MET A 83 2.13 -4.25 -18.96
CA MET A 83 0.84 -3.57 -18.79
C MET A 83 -0.30 -4.30 -19.49
N VAL A 84 -0.10 -4.70 -20.76
CA VAL A 84 -1.11 -5.45 -21.53
C VAL A 84 -1.40 -6.79 -20.88
N LYS A 85 -0.37 -7.50 -20.39
CA LYS A 85 -0.53 -8.76 -19.65
C LYS A 85 -1.34 -8.56 -18.38
N ASN A 86 -1.03 -7.52 -17.59
CA ASN A 86 -1.77 -7.20 -16.36
C ASN A 86 -3.22 -6.78 -16.63
N ILE A 87 -3.47 -6.02 -17.72
CA ILE A 87 -4.84 -5.63 -18.12
C ILE A 87 -5.66 -6.83 -18.58
N LYS A 88 -5.00 -7.81 -19.24
CA LYS A 88 -5.66 -9.05 -19.73
C LYS A 88 -5.76 -10.14 -18.66
N ASP A 89 -5.12 -9.96 -17.52
CA ASP A 89 -5.19 -10.90 -16.41
C ASP A 89 -6.54 -10.76 -15.69
N ASN A 90 -7.45 -11.65 -16.03
CA ASN A 90 -8.77 -11.76 -15.41
C ASN A 90 -8.76 -12.62 -14.15
N SER A 91 -7.60 -12.98 -13.62
CA SER A 91 -7.51 -13.82 -12.42
C SER A 91 -8.12 -13.18 -11.19
N LEU A 92 -8.02 -11.85 -11.07
CA LEU A 92 -8.55 -11.04 -9.98
C LEU A 92 -9.64 -10.08 -10.48
N TYR A 93 -10.85 -10.22 -9.95
CA TYR A 93 -11.91 -9.22 -10.11
C TYR A 93 -12.01 -8.35 -8.86
N HIS A 94 -11.74 -7.05 -9.01
CA HIS A 94 -11.69 -6.09 -7.91
C HIS A 94 -12.81 -5.06 -8.02
N ILE A 95 -13.63 -4.95 -6.97
CA ILE A 95 -14.70 -3.96 -6.85
C ILE A 95 -14.40 -3.06 -5.66
N ILE A 96 -14.47 -1.75 -5.88
CA ILE A 96 -14.42 -0.73 -4.82
C ILE A 96 -15.86 -0.29 -4.55
N ILE A 97 -16.27 -0.38 -3.30
CA ILE A 97 -17.63 -0.14 -2.83
C ILE A 97 -17.60 1.00 -1.81
N ASN A 98 -18.37 2.04 -2.09
CA ASN A 98 -18.56 3.16 -1.17
C ASN A 98 -19.97 3.07 -0.56
N PRO A 99 -20.13 2.48 0.63
CA PRO A 99 -21.43 2.37 1.31
C PRO A 99 -22.07 3.75 1.57
N THR A 100 -21.20 4.75 1.74
CA THR A 100 -21.58 6.14 2.01
C THR A 100 -20.49 7.11 1.58
N LEU A 101 -20.87 8.36 1.32
CA LEU A 101 -19.98 9.51 1.23
C LEU A 101 -19.98 10.35 2.52
N ASP A 102 -20.75 9.93 3.54
CA ASP A 102 -20.73 10.54 4.87
C ASP A 102 -19.59 10.01 5.73
N CYS A 103 -19.16 10.77 6.72
CA CYS A 103 -18.08 10.39 7.63
C CYS A 103 -18.33 11.00 9.01
N ASN A 104 -18.14 10.21 10.06
CA ASN A 104 -18.24 10.65 11.46
C ASN A 104 -17.08 11.55 11.93
N LEU A 105 -16.06 11.79 11.08
CA LEU A 105 -14.93 12.67 11.39
C LEU A 105 -14.91 13.90 10.48
N SER A 106 -14.28 14.98 10.94
CA SER A 106 -14.14 16.26 10.22
C SER A 106 -12.68 16.63 9.97
N CYS A 107 -11.95 15.76 9.26
CA CYS A 107 -10.54 15.98 8.93
C CYS A 107 -10.39 17.16 7.94
N TRP A 108 -9.55 18.15 8.26
CA TRP A 108 -9.36 19.35 7.45
C TRP A 108 -8.69 19.08 6.08
N TYR A 109 -7.90 18.03 5.97
CA TYR A 109 -7.20 17.64 4.73
C TYR A 109 -7.98 16.61 3.89
N CYS A 110 -9.20 16.26 4.27
CA CYS A 110 -9.97 15.27 3.55
C CYS A 110 -10.23 15.75 2.11
N TYR A 111 -9.93 14.89 1.14
CA TYR A 111 -10.18 15.18 -0.27
C TYR A 111 -11.57 14.70 -0.73
N GLU A 112 -12.23 13.88 0.08
CA GLU A 112 -13.58 13.40 -0.21
C GLU A 112 -14.62 14.50 -0.02
N ASN A 113 -15.50 14.64 -1.00
CA ASN A 113 -16.69 15.50 -0.89
C ASN A 113 -17.73 14.79 -0.03
N LYS A 114 -17.79 15.12 1.25
CA LYS A 114 -18.73 14.52 2.18
C LYS A 114 -20.15 14.93 1.84
N VAL A 115 -21.04 13.94 1.77
CA VAL A 115 -22.48 14.13 1.61
C VAL A 115 -23.15 13.62 2.88
N PRO A 116 -23.55 14.52 3.78
CA PRO A 116 -24.16 14.13 5.06
C PRO A 116 -25.38 13.21 4.85
N HIS A 117 -25.46 12.17 5.69
CA HIS A 117 -26.55 11.19 5.66
C HIS A 117 -26.69 10.41 4.34
N SER A 118 -25.70 10.48 3.44
CA SER A 118 -25.71 9.61 2.25
C SER A 118 -25.62 8.17 2.69
N LYS A 119 -26.40 7.31 2.04
CA LYS A 119 -26.41 5.88 2.28
C LYS A 119 -26.70 5.15 0.98
N MET A 120 -25.99 4.08 0.72
CA MET A 120 -26.28 3.21 -0.43
C MET A 120 -27.70 2.65 -0.32
N SER A 121 -28.46 2.71 -1.41
CA SER A 121 -29.82 2.18 -1.44
C SER A 121 -29.82 0.64 -1.59
N LYS A 122 -30.92 0.00 -1.22
CA LYS A 122 -31.07 -1.46 -1.38
C LYS A 122 -30.97 -1.89 -2.85
N GLU A 123 -31.46 -1.08 -3.77
CA GLU A 123 -31.37 -1.36 -5.21
C GLU A 123 -29.92 -1.42 -5.67
N ILE A 124 -29.05 -0.54 -5.13
CA ILE A 124 -27.62 -0.54 -5.46
C ILE A 124 -26.95 -1.74 -4.81
N GLU A 125 -27.26 -2.06 -3.53
CA GLU A 125 -26.71 -3.25 -2.86
C GLU A 125 -27.05 -4.53 -3.64
N ASP A 126 -28.31 -4.72 -4.05
CA ASP A 126 -28.77 -5.84 -4.84
C ASP A 126 -28.13 -5.84 -6.24
N GLY A 127 -27.98 -4.63 -6.81
CA GLY A 127 -27.28 -4.42 -8.09
C GLY A 127 -25.82 -4.85 -8.05
N ILE A 128 -25.09 -4.59 -6.95
CA ILE A 128 -23.71 -5.05 -6.76
C ILE A 128 -23.65 -6.59 -6.73
N CYS A 129 -24.54 -7.23 -5.97
CA CYS A 129 -24.60 -8.67 -5.89
C CYS A 129 -24.89 -9.32 -7.25
N LYS A 130 -25.83 -8.76 -7.99
CA LYS A 130 -26.18 -9.20 -9.36
C LYS A 130 -25.00 -9.00 -10.31
N HIS A 131 -24.36 -7.82 -10.25
CA HIS A 131 -23.22 -7.47 -11.08
C HIS A 131 -22.04 -8.44 -10.89
N ILE A 132 -21.72 -8.85 -9.66
CA ILE A 132 -20.68 -9.86 -9.38
C ILE A 132 -20.99 -11.17 -10.12
N ALA A 133 -22.23 -11.63 -10.07
CA ALA A 133 -22.64 -12.88 -10.71
C ALA A 133 -22.64 -12.76 -12.26
N GLU A 134 -23.12 -11.66 -12.81
CA GLU A 134 -23.14 -11.41 -14.25
C GLU A 134 -21.72 -11.26 -14.81
N GLN A 135 -20.85 -10.54 -14.09
CA GLN A 135 -19.45 -10.39 -14.48
C GLN A 135 -18.72 -11.74 -14.52
N TYR A 136 -18.92 -12.58 -13.51
CA TYR A 136 -18.34 -13.91 -13.49
C TYR A 136 -18.83 -14.78 -14.68
N ASN A 137 -20.11 -14.71 -15.00
CA ASN A 137 -20.67 -15.47 -16.14
C ASN A 137 -20.14 -14.99 -17.48
N SER A 138 -19.89 -13.69 -17.64
CA SER A 138 -19.39 -13.09 -18.88
C SER A 138 -17.88 -13.22 -19.03
N ASN A 139 -17.15 -13.11 -17.92
CA ASN A 139 -15.70 -13.11 -17.87
C ASN A 139 -15.24 -13.74 -16.54
N PRO A 140 -15.10 -15.07 -16.48
CA PRO A 140 -14.73 -15.79 -15.26
C PRO A 140 -13.41 -15.30 -14.67
N PHE A 141 -13.36 -15.20 -13.33
CA PHE A 141 -12.19 -14.83 -12.54
C PHE A 141 -11.94 -15.88 -11.46
N ASN A 142 -10.73 -15.91 -10.88
CA ASN A 142 -10.34 -16.86 -9.85
C ASN A 142 -10.48 -16.30 -8.44
N VAL A 143 -10.36 -14.98 -8.29
CA VAL A 143 -10.41 -14.29 -7.01
C VAL A 143 -11.31 -13.06 -7.12
N LEU A 144 -12.23 -12.92 -6.16
CA LEU A 144 -13.00 -11.70 -5.95
C LEU A 144 -12.36 -10.88 -4.84
N LYS A 145 -12.03 -9.62 -5.11
CA LYS A 145 -11.59 -8.65 -4.10
C LYS A 145 -12.66 -7.58 -3.92
N LEU A 146 -13.14 -7.41 -2.69
CA LEU A 146 -14.06 -6.34 -2.32
C LEU A 146 -13.34 -5.32 -1.43
N SER A 147 -13.23 -4.09 -1.91
CA SER A 147 -12.65 -2.96 -1.15
C SER A 147 -13.76 -2.02 -0.71
N PHE A 148 -13.83 -1.75 0.58
CA PHE A 148 -14.76 -0.80 1.18
C PHE A 148 -14.07 0.51 1.46
N PHE A 149 -14.61 1.59 0.86
CA PHE A 149 -14.05 2.94 0.88
C PHE A 149 -15.18 3.99 0.98
N GLY A 150 -14.90 5.26 0.70
CA GLY A 150 -15.84 6.37 0.71
C GLY A 150 -15.56 7.35 1.85
N GLY A 151 -16.58 7.94 2.45
CA GLY A 151 -16.40 8.79 3.63
C GLY A 151 -15.88 7.97 4.82
N GLU A 152 -16.79 7.25 5.49
CA GLU A 152 -16.43 6.18 6.45
C GLU A 152 -17.31 4.96 6.17
N PRO A 153 -16.77 3.88 5.60
CA PRO A 153 -17.59 2.73 5.20
C PRO A 153 -18.28 2.04 6.39
N LEU A 154 -17.68 2.09 7.58
CA LEU A 154 -18.21 1.45 8.79
C LEU A 154 -19.33 2.24 9.47
N LEU A 155 -19.80 3.36 8.90
CA LEU A 155 -21.04 4.00 9.34
C LEU A 155 -22.28 3.12 9.09
N TYR A 156 -22.22 2.28 8.06
CA TYR A 156 -23.32 1.39 7.69
C TYR A 156 -22.84 -0.07 7.58
N PRO A 157 -22.50 -0.71 8.72
CA PRO A 157 -21.98 -2.08 8.75
C PRO A 157 -22.94 -3.10 8.14
N GLU A 158 -24.25 -2.87 8.21
CA GLU A 158 -25.26 -3.75 7.64
C GLU A 158 -25.15 -3.91 6.12
N ILE A 159 -24.75 -2.84 5.40
CA ILE A 159 -24.51 -2.88 3.95
C ILE A 159 -23.31 -3.79 3.65
N ILE A 160 -22.23 -3.60 4.42
CA ILE A 160 -21.02 -4.41 4.28
C ILE A 160 -21.33 -5.87 4.53
N ILE A 161 -22.02 -6.19 5.65
CA ILE A 161 -22.38 -7.56 6.04
C ILE A 161 -23.22 -8.24 4.96
N LYS A 162 -24.20 -7.55 4.40
CA LYS A 162 -25.05 -8.07 3.32
C LYS A 162 -24.23 -8.46 2.08
N ILE A 163 -23.42 -7.53 1.59
CA ILE A 163 -22.61 -7.75 0.37
C ILE A 163 -21.55 -8.84 0.61
N VAL A 164 -20.89 -8.82 1.77
CA VAL A 164 -19.90 -9.84 2.17
C VAL A 164 -20.55 -11.22 2.28
N SER A 165 -21.73 -11.32 2.88
CA SER A 165 -22.46 -12.60 3.01
C SER A 165 -22.78 -13.19 1.63
N PHE A 166 -23.31 -12.38 0.72
CA PHE A 166 -23.53 -12.81 -0.67
C PHE A 166 -22.22 -13.26 -1.33
N ALA A 167 -21.14 -12.47 -1.23
CA ALA A 167 -19.85 -12.79 -1.84
C ALA A 167 -19.27 -14.11 -1.30
N LYS A 168 -19.39 -14.37 -0.01
CA LYS A 168 -18.96 -15.64 0.62
C LYS A 168 -19.69 -16.83 0.02
N GLU A 169 -21.02 -16.80 -0.01
CA GLU A 169 -21.83 -17.87 -0.61
C GLU A 169 -21.52 -18.07 -2.08
N PHE A 170 -21.40 -16.97 -2.83
CA PHE A 170 -21.08 -17.02 -4.26
C PHE A 170 -19.70 -17.63 -4.50
N CYS A 171 -18.67 -17.18 -3.78
CA CYS A 171 -17.31 -17.68 -3.95
C CYS A 171 -17.17 -19.16 -3.54
N VAL A 172 -17.84 -19.59 -2.48
CA VAL A 172 -17.88 -21.01 -2.08
C VAL A 172 -18.51 -21.87 -3.20
N ARG A 173 -19.66 -21.45 -3.72
CA ARG A 173 -20.35 -22.20 -4.80
C ARG A 173 -19.53 -22.28 -6.09
N LYS A 174 -18.69 -21.28 -6.36
CA LYS A 174 -17.86 -21.19 -7.59
C LYS A 174 -16.41 -21.60 -7.36
N SER A 175 -16.03 -22.01 -6.16
CA SER A 175 -14.64 -22.35 -5.77
C SER A 175 -13.65 -21.22 -6.04
N LEU A 176 -14.02 -19.97 -5.69
CA LEU A 176 -13.22 -18.76 -5.89
C LEU A 176 -12.51 -18.35 -4.61
N GLY A 177 -11.35 -17.72 -4.76
CA GLY A 177 -10.73 -16.95 -3.69
C GLY A 177 -11.56 -15.69 -3.38
N LEU A 178 -11.52 -15.25 -2.11
CA LEU A 178 -12.22 -14.04 -1.65
C LEU A 178 -11.29 -13.25 -0.74
N ILE A 179 -11.15 -11.95 -1.02
CA ILE A 179 -10.27 -11.01 -0.32
C ILE A 179 -11.09 -9.77 0.04
N PHE A 180 -10.89 -9.27 1.26
CA PHE A 180 -11.49 -8.01 1.71
C PHE A 180 -10.43 -6.95 1.95
N ASP A 181 -10.79 -5.69 1.69
CA ASP A 181 -9.92 -4.53 1.87
C ASP A 181 -10.76 -3.38 2.44
N PHE A 182 -10.26 -2.75 3.51
CA PHE A 182 -10.95 -1.67 4.20
C PHE A 182 -10.05 -0.46 4.32
N THR A 183 -10.47 0.66 3.76
CA THR A 183 -9.88 1.96 4.08
C THR A 183 -10.85 2.68 5.01
N THR A 184 -10.45 2.82 6.26
CA THR A 184 -11.30 3.36 7.33
C THR A 184 -10.52 4.28 8.25
N ASN A 185 -11.22 5.19 8.92
CA ASN A 185 -10.64 5.98 10.00
C ASN A 185 -10.42 5.15 11.29
N GLY A 186 -10.98 3.95 11.36
CA GLY A 186 -10.77 2.99 12.42
C GLY A 186 -11.58 3.25 13.69
N THR A 187 -12.45 4.25 13.74
CA THR A 187 -13.19 4.57 14.99
C THR A 187 -14.47 3.76 15.20
N LEU A 188 -15.06 3.22 14.12
CA LEU A 188 -16.40 2.59 14.14
C LEU A 188 -16.39 1.08 13.88
N LEU A 189 -15.30 0.40 14.21
CA LEU A 189 -15.19 -1.03 13.96
C LEU A 189 -16.19 -1.83 14.84
N SER A 190 -16.94 -2.74 14.21
CA SER A 190 -17.87 -3.61 14.93
C SER A 190 -17.42 -5.08 14.93
N MET A 191 -17.71 -5.79 16.03
CA MET A 191 -17.45 -7.23 16.15
C MET A 191 -18.24 -8.04 15.12
N GLU A 192 -19.40 -7.56 14.70
CA GLU A 192 -20.23 -8.23 13.71
C GLU A 192 -19.55 -8.26 12.35
N VAL A 193 -18.99 -7.11 11.89
CA VAL A 193 -18.20 -7.04 10.67
C VAL A 193 -16.98 -7.94 10.77
N LEU A 194 -16.19 -7.85 11.86
CA LEU A 194 -14.99 -8.68 12.04
C LEU A 194 -15.31 -10.17 12.00
N ASN A 195 -16.35 -10.62 12.70
CA ASN A 195 -16.76 -12.03 12.71
C ASN A 195 -17.19 -12.51 11.32
N THR A 196 -17.76 -11.62 10.50
CA THR A 196 -18.18 -11.97 9.14
C THR A 196 -17.00 -12.24 8.21
N ILE A 197 -15.85 -11.56 8.43
CA ILE A 197 -14.67 -11.62 7.53
C ILE A 197 -13.48 -12.40 8.09
N LYS A 198 -13.47 -12.80 9.38
CA LYS A 198 -12.28 -13.31 10.11
C LYS A 198 -11.54 -14.49 9.45
N ASP A 199 -12.25 -15.32 8.69
CA ASP A 199 -11.70 -16.52 8.06
C ASP A 199 -11.05 -16.27 6.69
N TYR A 200 -11.12 -15.02 6.21
CA TYR A 200 -10.65 -14.61 4.88
C TYR A 200 -9.43 -13.69 4.99
N PRO A 201 -8.59 -13.63 3.95
CA PRO A 201 -7.56 -12.60 3.84
C PRO A 201 -8.21 -11.21 3.87
N CYS A 202 -7.77 -10.36 4.80
CA CYS A 202 -8.27 -9.01 4.98
C CYS A 202 -7.12 -8.02 5.03
N PHE A 203 -7.31 -6.87 4.39
CA PHE A 203 -6.39 -5.75 4.47
C PHE A 203 -7.11 -4.55 5.09
N PHE A 204 -6.48 -3.92 6.07
CA PHE A 204 -7.01 -2.71 6.69
C PHE A 204 -6.01 -1.58 6.51
N GLN A 205 -6.42 -0.49 5.88
CA GLN A 205 -5.68 0.76 5.92
C GLN A 205 -6.35 1.69 6.92
N ILE A 206 -5.66 1.97 8.02
CA ILE A 206 -6.17 2.81 9.12
C ILE A 206 -5.23 4.00 9.31
N THR A 207 -5.79 5.19 9.47
CA THR A 207 -5.00 6.43 9.51
C THR A 207 -4.79 6.92 10.94
N LEU A 208 -3.52 7.17 11.30
CA LEU A 208 -3.12 7.90 12.51
C LEU A 208 -2.41 9.20 12.11
N ASP A 209 -2.77 10.32 12.74
CA ASP A 209 -2.28 11.65 12.34
C ASP A 209 -1.50 12.36 13.45
N GLY A 210 -0.55 11.68 14.04
CA GLY A 210 0.27 12.19 15.13
C GLY A 210 -0.04 11.53 16.47
N ASN A 211 0.45 12.11 17.56
CA ASN A 211 0.12 11.66 18.91
C ASN A 211 -1.36 11.94 19.24
N ARG A 212 -1.83 11.45 20.37
CA ARG A 212 -3.24 11.57 20.81
C ARG A 212 -3.81 12.99 20.67
N MET A 213 -3.09 13.99 21.18
CA MET A 213 -3.56 15.37 21.14
C MET A 213 -3.73 15.90 19.70
N LYS A 214 -2.74 15.65 18.84
CA LYS A 214 -2.77 16.08 17.45
C LYS A 214 -3.79 15.31 16.64
N HIS A 215 -3.86 13.99 16.81
CA HIS A 215 -4.82 13.15 16.13
C HIS A 215 -6.26 13.58 16.44
N ASN A 216 -6.61 13.73 17.72
CA ASN A 216 -7.97 14.11 18.11
C ASN A 216 -8.37 15.51 17.60
N LYS A 217 -7.40 16.43 17.46
CA LYS A 217 -7.64 17.73 16.84
C LYS A 217 -7.89 17.63 15.33
N ILE A 218 -7.14 16.79 14.64
CA ILE A 218 -7.26 16.60 13.17
C ILE A 218 -8.49 15.78 12.83
N LYS A 219 -8.64 14.63 13.51
CA LYS A 219 -9.72 13.67 13.32
C LYS A 219 -10.85 13.91 14.32
N TYR A 220 -11.33 15.15 14.31
CA TYR A 220 -12.38 15.58 15.24
C TYR A 220 -13.70 14.84 14.95
N SER A 221 -14.34 14.38 16.03
CA SER A 221 -15.70 13.84 16.03
C SER A 221 -16.51 14.52 17.11
N LYS A 222 -17.81 14.75 16.86
CA LYS A 222 -18.74 15.25 17.87
C LYS A 222 -19.09 14.16 18.90
N ASP A 223 -19.13 12.92 18.44
CA ASP A 223 -19.66 11.77 19.18
C ASP A 223 -18.56 10.94 19.86
N ILE A 224 -17.31 11.07 19.40
CA ILE A 224 -16.15 10.33 19.92
C ILE A 224 -15.08 11.32 20.36
N PRO A 225 -15.03 11.66 21.68
CA PRO A 225 -14.08 12.66 22.17
C PRO A 225 -12.61 12.27 22.03
N ASP A 226 -12.30 10.96 22.10
CA ASP A 226 -10.95 10.41 21.95
C ASP A 226 -10.89 9.43 20.77
N THR A 227 -10.83 9.99 19.58
CA THR A 227 -10.73 9.23 18.32
C THR A 227 -9.41 8.47 18.21
N PHE A 228 -8.33 8.97 18.83
CA PHE A 228 -7.04 8.27 18.86
C PHE A 228 -7.14 6.93 19.59
N SER A 229 -7.63 6.93 20.83
CA SER A 229 -7.80 5.70 21.61
C SER A 229 -8.78 4.74 20.95
N ALA A 230 -9.87 5.24 20.39
CA ALA A 230 -10.81 4.40 19.64
C ALA A 230 -10.12 3.70 18.46
N THR A 231 -9.33 4.43 17.69
CA THR A 231 -8.57 3.88 16.55
C THR A 231 -7.54 2.84 16.99
N ILE A 232 -6.73 3.14 18.01
CA ILE A 232 -5.70 2.22 18.53
C ILE A 232 -6.34 0.93 19.05
N ASN A 233 -7.39 1.02 19.89
CA ASN A 233 -8.09 -0.13 20.41
C ASN A 233 -8.67 -1.01 19.30
N ASN A 234 -9.18 -0.40 18.24
CA ASN A 234 -9.73 -1.11 17.10
C ASN A 234 -8.65 -1.79 16.24
N ILE A 235 -7.45 -1.21 16.12
CA ILE A 235 -6.32 -1.88 15.48
C ILE A 235 -5.95 -3.17 16.24
N TYR A 236 -5.87 -3.11 17.57
CA TYR A 236 -5.64 -4.30 18.39
C TYR A 236 -6.77 -5.32 18.26
N LEU A 237 -8.01 -4.85 18.22
CA LEU A 237 -9.19 -5.72 18.05
C LEU A 237 -9.16 -6.48 16.72
N ILE A 238 -8.77 -5.81 15.61
CA ILE A 238 -8.57 -6.44 14.31
C ILE A 238 -7.56 -7.58 14.43
N GLN A 239 -6.38 -7.33 14.97
CA GLN A 239 -5.36 -8.37 15.09
C GLN A 239 -5.78 -9.55 15.95
N LYS A 240 -6.53 -9.29 17.01
CA LYS A 240 -7.06 -10.33 17.89
C LYS A 240 -8.14 -11.19 17.21
N THR A 241 -8.99 -10.57 16.40
CA THR A 241 -10.20 -11.23 15.87
C THR A 241 -10.01 -11.81 14.49
N THR A 242 -9.15 -11.20 13.66
CA THR A 242 -8.94 -11.57 12.26
C THR A 242 -7.50 -12.04 12.00
N PRO A 243 -7.18 -13.32 12.24
CA PRO A 243 -5.80 -13.83 12.19
C PRO A 243 -5.16 -13.76 10.79
N LYS A 244 -5.97 -13.68 9.74
CA LYS A 244 -5.50 -13.56 8.35
C LYS A 244 -5.44 -12.11 7.86
N SER A 245 -5.55 -11.13 8.76
CA SER A 245 -5.50 -9.71 8.40
C SER A 245 -4.08 -9.15 8.40
N ILE A 246 -3.87 -8.19 7.50
CA ILE A 246 -2.72 -7.28 7.51
C ILE A 246 -3.26 -5.87 7.73
N THR A 247 -2.69 -5.15 8.68
CA THR A 247 -3.07 -3.77 8.98
C THR A 247 -1.97 -2.80 8.56
N SER A 248 -2.29 -1.91 7.65
CA SER A 248 -1.45 -0.79 7.27
C SER A 248 -1.84 0.44 8.10
N VAL A 249 -0.98 0.81 9.04
CA VAL A 249 -1.13 2.05 9.82
C VAL A 249 -0.56 3.19 9.00
N ARG A 250 -1.43 3.98 8.40
CA ARG A 250 -1.04 5.13 7.59
C ARG A 250 -0.90 6.37 8.46
N ILE A 251 0.28 6.93 8.51
CA ILE A 251 0.60 8.15 9.22
C ILE A 251 0.69 9.29 8.21
N ASN A 252 -0.35 10.12 8.15
CA ASN A 252 -0.29 11.35 7.37
C ASN A 252 0.51 12.37 8.17
N PHE A 253 1.62 12.85 7.61
CA PHE A 253 2.55 13.66 8.35
C PHE A 253 2.80 15.05 7.74
N ASP A 254 3.04 15.98 8.61
CA ASP A 254 3.70 17.25 8.42
C ASP A 254 4.94 17.34 9.35
N SER A 255 5.64 18.47 9.36
CA SER A 255 6.81 18.66 10.24
C SER A 255 6.48 18.46 11.71
N SER A 256 5.29 18.85 12.15
CA SER A 256 4.87 18.74 13.56
C SER A 256 4.46 17.29 13.94
N THR A 257 3.93 16.50 13.02
CA THR A 257 3.65 15.07 13.26
C THR A 257 4.93 14.30 13.58
N LEU A 258 6.01 14.65 12.88
CA LEU A 258 7.28 13.94 13.01
C LEU A 258 8.01 14.23 14.34
N LEU A 259 7.62 15.26 15.08
CA LEU A 259 8.17 15.55 16.41
C LEU A 259 7.71 14.53 17.47
N TYR A 260 6.55 13.92 17.28
CA TYR A 260 5.92 12.98 18.22
C TYR A 260 5.86 11.56 17.69
N PHE A 261 6.75 11.22 16.76
CA PHE A 261 6.69 9.93 16.07
C PHE A 261 6.94 8.75 17.00
N ASP A 262 7.85 8.91 17.97
CA ASP A 262 8.12 7.90 19.01
C ASP A 262 6.88 7.57 19.85
N GLU A 263 6.06 8.56 20.17
CA GLU A 263 4.81 8.35 20.90
C GLU A 263 3.86 7.47 20.08
N ILE A 264 3.77 7.71 18.76
CA ILE A 264 2.93 6.89 17.87
C ILE A 264 3.44 5.46 17.83
N LEU A 265 4.75 5.26 17.64
CA LEU A 265 5.33 3.91 17.59
C LEU A 265 5.15 3.17 18.91
N SER A 266 5.24 3.85 20.04
CA SER A 266 5.05 3.23 21.36
C SER A 266 3.64 2.72 21.56
N GLU A 267 2.62 3.41 21.04
CA GLU A 267 1.23 2.94 21.07
C GLU A 267 1.00 1.68 20.19
N LEU A 268 1.92 1.39 19.27
CA LEU A 268 1.84 0.23 18.37
C LEU A 268 2.75 -0.93 18.81
N ASP A 269 3.47 -0.81 19.91
CA ASP A 269 4.52 -1.77 20.32
C ASP A 269 4.02 -3.21 20.52
N MET A 270 2.77 -3.41 20.92
CA MET A 270 2.19 -4.73 21.16
C MET A 270 1.61 -5.38 19.89
N LEU A 271 1.66 -4.70 18.75
CA LEU A 271 1.15 -5.25 17.49
C LEU A 271 2.10 -6.30 16.89
N ASP A 272 1.53 -7.29 16.26
CA ASP A 272 2.26 -8.30 15.49
C ASP A 272 2.97 -7.64 14.29
N ARG A 273 4.29 -7.69 14.26
CA ARG A 273 5.14 -7.06 13.24
C ARG A 273 4.94 -7.64 11.84
N LEU A 274 4.64 -8.93 11.74
CA LEU A 274 4.41 -9.61 10.46
C LEU A 274 3.07 -9.20 9.83
N ARG A 275 2.14 -8.73 10.65
CA ARG A 275 0.80 -8.31 10.22
C ARG A 275 0.56 -6.81 10.32
N THR A 276 1.60 -6.04 10.65
CA THR A 276 1.51 -4.58 10.74
C THR A 276 2.52 -3.93 9.82
N LYS A 277 2.04 -3.01 9.00
CA LYS A 277 2.87 -2.17 8.13
C LYS A 277 2.64 -0.70 8.46
N ILE A 278 3.72 0.06 8.56
CA ILE A 278 3.64 1.52 8.69
C ILE A 278 3.72 2.15 7.30
N ILE A 279 2.81 3.08 7.02
CA ILE A 279 2.83 3.88 5.79
C ILE A 279 3.01 5.34 6.16
N LEU A 280 4.13 5.94 5.76
CA LEU A 280 4.36 7.36 5.92
C LEU A 280 3.92 8.11 4.66
N LYS A 281 2.92 8.97 4.79
CA LYS A 281 2.39 9.79 3.69
C LYS A 281 2.45 11.27 4.05
N LYS A 282 3.16 12.05 3.26
CA LYS A 282 3.16 13.51 3.43
C LYS A 282 1.79 14.10 3.09
N VAL A 283 1.29 15.00 3.94
CA VAL A 283 0.07 15.76 3.65
C VAL A 283 0.37 16.73 2.50
N TRP A 284 -0.33 16.59 1.38
CA TRP A 284 -0.04 17.33 0.16
C TRP A 284 -0.65 18.74 0.13
N GLN A 285 -1.69 19.00 0.94
CA GLN A 285 -2.34 20.31 1.04
C GLN A 285 -1.50 21.36 1.78
N ILE A 286 -0.40 20.95 2.39
CA ILE A 286 0.50 21.88 3.08
C ILE A 286 1.69 22.15 2.17
N ASN A 287 1.87 23.43 1.79
CA ASN A 287 3.15 23.94 1.29
C ASN A 287 4.15 23.95 2.46
N SER A 288 4.65 22.77 2.82
CA SER A 288 5.56 22.66 3.93
C SER A 288 6.95 23.12 3.54
N SER A 289 7.52 24.00 4.35
CA SER A 289 8.96 24.11 4.57
C SER A 289 9.59 22.71 4.57
N ALA A 290 10.69 22.56 3.88
CA ALA A 290 11.36 21.29 3.66
C ALA A 290 11.55 20.50 4.96
N ILE A 291 10.83 19.40 5.11
CA ILE A 291 11.17 18.40 6.12
C ILE A 291 12.56 17.91 5.76
N SER A 292 13.50 18.00 6.68
CA SER A 292 14.88 17.63 6.41
C SER A 292 14.94 16.13 6.08
N LYS A 293 15.71 15.78 5.06
CA LYS A 293 15.98 14.37 4.72
C LYS A 293 16.50 13.60 5.94
N LYS A 294 17.35 14.25 6.76
CA LYS A 294 17.87 13.66 8.00
C LYS A 294 16.75 13.22 8.92
N LYS A 295 15.72 14.05 9.18
CA LYS A 295 14.59 13.68 10.05
C LYS A 295 13.78 12.52 9.49
N ILE A 296 13.60 12.45 8.19
CA ILE A 296 12.93 11.30 7.56
C ILE A 296 13.75 10.01 7.74
N PHE A 297 15.06 10.07 7.55
CA PHE A 297 15.93 8.90 7.79
C PHE A 297 15.92 8.44 9.26
N GLU A 298 15.93 9.37 10.22
CA GLU A 298 15.79 9.04 11.64
C GLU A 298 14.49 8.26 11.90
N ILE A 299 13.37 8.71 11.35
CA ILE A 299 12.07 8.06 11.51
C ILE A 299 12.03 6.68 10.83
N ILE A 300 12.60 6.57 9.64
CA ILE A 300 12.72 5.28 8.97
C ILE A 300 13.50 4.30 9.84
N ASN A 301 14.66 4.71 10.36
CA ASN A 301 15.46 3.86 11.23
C ASN A 301 14.72 3.48 12.50
N GLN A 302 14.10 4.43 13.21
CA GLN A 302 13.28 4.17 14.39
C GLN A 302 12.17 3.14 14.14
N THR A 303 11.54 3.21 12.96
CA THR A 303 10.50 2.26 12.57
C THR A 303 11.05 0.87 12.32
N LEU A 304 12.19 0.78 11.62
CA LEU A 304 12.88 -0.47 11.33
C LEU A 304 13.50 -1.09 12.59
N ASP A 305 14.05 -0.29 13.49
CA ASP A 305 14.62 -0.75 14.79
C ASP A 305 13.52 -1.38 15.68
N LYS A 306 12.26 -0.95 15.51
CA LYS A 306 11.10 -1.59 16.13
C LYS A 306 10.52 -2.75 15.31
N GLU A 307 11.23 -3.20 14.28
CA GLU A 307 10.89 -4.33 13.39
C GLU A 307 9.59 -4.16 12.59
N PHE A 308 9.09 -2.93 12.42
CA PHE A 308 7.97 -2.70 11.52
C PHE A 308 8.41 -2.62 10.06
N SER A 309 7.64 -3.19 9.15
CA SER A 309 7.78 -2.90 7.73
C SER A 309 7.29 -1.48 7.42
N LEU A 310 7.95 -0.79 6.51
CA LEU A 310 7.70 0.63 6.22
C LEU A 310 7.59 0.90 4.73
N ASP A 311 6.55 1.64 4.34
CA ASP A 311 6.47 2.33 3.06
C ASP A 311 6.52 3.86 3.28
N TYR A 312 7.32 4.53 2.47
CA TYR A 312 7.45 5.99 2.49
C TYR A 312 7.08 6.61 1.15
N TYR A 313 6.16 7.56 1.18
CA TYR A 313 5.68 8.28 0.00
C TYR A 313 5.94 9.78 0.16
N SER A 314 6.96 10.31 -0.53
CA SER A 314 7.37 11.72 -0.47
C SER A 314 6.49 12.65 -1.30
N GLN A 315 5.82 12.12 -2.33
CA GLN A 315 4.93 12.88 -3.21
C GLN A 315 3.60 12.15 -3.40
N GLY A 316 2.57 12.89 -3.84
CA GLY A 316 1.24 12.35 -4.06
C GLY A 316 1.23 11.24 -5.10
N GLY A 317 1.48 10.03 -4.67
CA GLY A 317 1.07 8.86 -5.43
C GLY A 317 -0.43 8.72 -5.32
N ILE A 318 -1.10 8.45 -6.43
CA ILE A 318 -2.51 8.08 -6.45
C ILE A 318 -2.67 6.82 -5.60
N CYS A 319 -3.67 6.81 -4.71
CA CYS A 319 -4.03 5.63 -3.91
C CYS A 319 -4.48 4.49 -4.79
#